data_6024698837398a1b562176af9d70268d
#
_entry.id   6024698837398a1b562176af9d70268d
#
_cell.length_a   1.000
_cell.length_b   1.000
_cell.length_c   1.000
_cell.angle_alpha   90.00
_cell.angle_beta   90.00
_cell.angle_gamma   90.00
#
_symmetry.space_group_name_H-M   'P 1'
#
loop_
_entity.id
_entity.type
_entity.pdbx_description
1 polymer ?
#
loop_
_entity_poly.entity_id
_entity_poly.type
_entity_poly.pdbx_seq_one_letter_code
_entity_poly.pdbx_strand_id
1 'polypeptide(L)'
;KASEAELTDENYKKAFEEYTPEVTAQIIKLDSEDKAKEVLAKAKESGADFAQLAKDNSTDEKTKENGGEITFDSASTELPDVVKKAAFALDANGISDVITAPGTQAYTSSFYIVKLTKKSEKSSNLDDYKEKLKTIILTQKQNDATFVQGVISKELQDANIKVKDQAVQNIFTQYIKGETTSDSSSSASN
;
A
#
# COMPACT_ATOMS: atom_id res chain seq x y z
N LYS A 1 -22.52 -0.28 5.13
CA LYS A 1 -23.62 -0.58 4.18
C LYS A 1 -23.23 -0.25 2.73
N ALA A 2 -22.86 1.01 2.39
CA ALA A 2 -22.49 1.35 1.00
C ALA A 2 -21.28 0.53 0.50
N SER A 3 -20.22 0.42 1.30
CA SER A 3 -19.04 -0.40 0.94
C SER A 3 -19.36 -1.91 0.86
N GLU A 4 -20.34 -2.38 1.60
CA GLU A 4 -20.77 -3.79 1.57
C GLU A 4 -21.50 -4.13 0.25
N ALA A 5 -22.14 -3.16 -0.40
CA ALA A 5 -22.75 -3.35 -1.71
C ALA A 5 -21.70 -3.58 -2.82
N GLU A 6 -20.44 -3.23 -2.54
CA GLU A 6 -19.30 -3.48 -3.44
C GLU A 6 -18.74 -4.92 -3.34
N LEU A 7 -19.27 -5.74 -2.45
CA LEU A 7 -18.88 -7.15 -2.31
C LEU A 7 -19.57 -8.00 -3.39
N THR A 8 -19.28 -7.71 -4.65
CA THR A 8 -19.80 -8.41 -5.83
C THR A 8 -18.82 -9.48 -6.31
N ASP A 9 -19.30 -10.48 -7.03
CA ASP A 9 -18.45 -11.52 -7.63
C ASP A 9 -17.38 -10.94 -8.55
N GLU A 10 -17.69 -9.85 -9.24
CA GLU A 10 -16.74 -9.13 -10.12
C GLU A 10 -15.59 -8.51 -9.29
N ASN A 11 -15.92 -7.80 -8.21
CA ASN A 11 -14.93 -7.19 -7.33
C ASN A 11 -14.10 -8.26 -6.60
N TYR A 12 -14.69 -9.38 -6.23
CA TYR A 12 -13.94 -10.50 -5.67
C TYR A 12 -12.96 -11.10 -6.68
N LYS A 13 -13.37 -11.31 -7.93
CA LYS A 13 -12.48 -11.81 -8.98
C LYS A 13 -11.33 -10.84 -9.23
N LYS A 14 -11.62 -9.55 -9.37
CA LYS A 14 -10.58 -8.52 -9.56
C LYS A 14 -9.61 -8.48 -8.39
N ALA A 15 -10.11 -8.43 -7.17
CA ALA A 15 -9.26 -8.44 -5.97
C ALA A 15 -8.43 -9.74 -5.88
N PHE A 16 -9.00 -10.88 -6.29
CA PHE A 16 -8.26 -12.14 -6.34
C PHE A 16 -7.15 -12.11 -7.39
N GLU A 17 -7.37 -11.59 -8.59
CA GLU A 17 -6.34 -11.46 -9.62
C GLU A 17 -5.15 -10.64 -9.14
N GLU A 18 -5.41 -9.51 -8.47
CA GLU A 18 -4.40 -8.58 -7.95
C GLU A 18 -3.71 -9.07 -6.67
N TYR A 19 -4.34 -10.00 -5.93
CA TYR A 19 -3.82 -10.49 -4.66
C TYR A 19 -2.62 -11.40 -4.85
N THR A 20 -1.54 -11.11 -4.14
CA THR A 20 -0.37 -11.98 -4.00
C THR A 20 -0.34 -12.55 -2.58
N PRO A 21 -0.29 -13.88 -2.44
CA PRO A 21 -0.26 -14.55 -1.14
C PRO A 21 0.98 -14.21 -0.33
N GLU A 22 0.92 -14.67 0.91
CA GLU A 22 1.93 -14.45 1.92
C GLU A 22 3.31 -14.98 1.51
N VAL A 23 4.32 -14.16 1.77
CA VAL A 23 5.72 -14.52 1.68
C VAL A 23 6.40 -14.25 3.01
N THR A 24 7.42 -15.03 3.33
CA THR A 24 8.34 -14.73 4.42
C THR A 24 9.66 -14.24 3.83
N ALA A 25 10.15 -13.13 4.34
CA ALA A 25 11.38 -12.51 3.90
C ALA A 25 12.19 -12.00 5.09
N GLN A 26 13.46 -11.71 4.85
CA GLN A 26 14.28 -10.90 5.74
C GLN A 26 14.50 -9.55 5.10
N ILE A 27 14.38 -8.48 5.89
CA ILE A 27 14.57 -7.11 5.42
C ILE A 27 15.67 -6.40 6.20
N ILE A 28 16.40 -5.52 5.52
CA ILE A 28 17.31 -4.57 6.13
C ILE A 28 16.87 -3.19 5.68
N LYS A 29 16.47 -2.34 6.61
CA LYS A 29 16.12 -0.94 6.36
C LYS A 29 17.31 -0.06 6.73
N LEU A 30 17.66 0.90 5.88
CA LEU A 30 18.76 1.84 6.07
C LEU A 30 18.33 3.25 5.69
N ASP A 31 19.00 4.25 6.27
CA ASP A 31 18.73 5.67 6.04
C ASP A 31 19.73 6.30 5.05
N SER A 32 20.72 5.54 4.57
CA SER A 32 21.75 5.99 3.62
C SER A 32 21.89 5.00 2.46
N GLU A 33 21.89 5.53 1.25
CA GLU A 33 22.07 4.74 0.03
C GLU A 33 23.46 4.09 -0.04
N ASP A 34 24.51 4.83 0.35
CA ASP A 34 25.88 4.32 0.34
C ASP A 34 26.04 3.16 1.30
N LYS A 35 25.47 3.30 2.50
CA LYS A 35 25.45 2.19 3.49
C LYS A 35 24.65 1.00 2.99
N ALA A 36 23.54 1.25 2.28
CA ALA A 36 22.73 0.17 1.70
C ALA A 36 23.50 -0.60 0.63
N LYS A 37 24.28 0.09 -0.21
CA LYS A 37 25.16 -0.54 -1.21
C LYS A 37 26.27 -1.36 -0.55
N GLU A 38 26.88 -0.85 0.51
CA GLU A 38 27.90 -1.59 1.28
C GLU A 38 27.33 -2.86 1.90
N VAL A 39 26.18 -2.76 2.57
CA VAL A 39 25.50 -3.90 3.21
C VAL A 39 25.05 -4.91 2.15
N LEU A 40 24.53 -4.44 1.01
CA LEU A 40 24.14 -5.31 -0.11
C LEU A 40 25.36 -6.10 -0.65
N ALA A 41 26.50 -5.44 -0.81
CA ALA A 41 27.71 -6.14 -1.25
C ALA A 41 28.07 -7.30 -0.30
N LYS A 42 28.05 -7.03 1.02
CA LYS A 42 28.27 -8.06 2.05
C LYS A 42 27.20 -9.16 2.02
N ALA A 43 25.94 -8.81 1.82
CA ALA A 43 24.83 -9.76 1.75
C ALA A 43 24.91 -10.71 0.55
N LYS A 44 25.56 -10.28 -0.54
CA LYS A 44 25.79 -11.09 -1.76
C LYS A 44 27.07 -11.95 -1.69
N GLU A 45 27.87 -11.83 -0.64
CA GLU A 45 29.04 -12.69 -0.46
C GLU A 45 28.63 -14.13 -0.15
N SER A 46 29.46 -15.08 -0.60
CA SER A 46 29.20 -16.50 -0.34
C SER A 46 29.25 -16.80 1.16
N GLY A 47 28.16 -17.38 1.68
CA GLY A 47 28.06 -17.70 3.11
C GLY A 47 27.66 -16.54 4.01
N ALA A 48 27.26 -15.39 3.44
CA ALA A 48 26.79 -14.24 4.23
C ALA A 48 25.58 -14.59 5.11
N ASP A 49 25.65 -14.22 6.37
CA ASP A 49 24.53 -14.30 7.31
C ASP A 49 23.68 -13.03 7.21
N PHE A 50 22.60 -13.11 6.42
CA PHE A 50 21.71 -11.98 6.21
C PHE A 50 21.01 -11.57 7.52
N ALA A 51 20.67 -12.51 8.40
CA ALA A 51 20.04 -12.22 9.67
C ALA A 51 20.99 -11.44 10.59
N GLN A 52 22.28 -11.78 10.61
CA GLN A 52 23.27 -11.03 11.37
C GLN A 52 23.47 -9.63 10.77
N LEU A 53 23.54 -9.52 9.43
CA LEU A 53 23.60 -8.20 8.78
C LEU A 53 22.39 -7.32 9.11
N ALA A 54 21.19 -7.91 9.21
CA ALA A 54 19.99 -7.19 9.62
C ALA A 54 20.11 -6.68 11.07
N LYS A 55 20.55 -7.52 12.00
CA LYS A 55 20.77 -7.14 13.40
C LYS A 55 21.79 -6.01 13.55
N ASP A 56 22.85 -6.04 12.78
CA ASP A 56 23.96 -5.09 12.90
C ASP A 56 23.64 -3.73 12.23
N ASN A 57 22.87 -3.73 11.15
CA ASN A 57 22.75 -2.57 10.27
C ASN A 57 21.35 -2.01 10.13
N SER A 58 20.28 -2.81 10.37
CA SER A 58 18.91 -2.34 10.13
C SER A 58 18.50 -1.24 11.11
N THR A 59 17.81 -0.23 10.59
CA THR A 59 17.13 0.81 11.37
C THR A 59 15.66 0.49 11.65
N ASP A 60 15.19 -0.68 11.20
CA ASP A 60 13.83 -1.13 11.49
C ASP A 60 13.76 -1.88 12.83
N GLU A 61 13.36 -1.17 13.86
CA GLU A 61 13.27 -1.68 15.23
C GLU A 61 12.33 -2.88 15.40
N LYS A 62 11.36 -3.04 14.49
CA LYS A 62 10.37 -4.13 14.59
C LYS A 62 10.95 -5.47 14.20
N THR A 63 11.83 -5.50 13.22
CA THR A 63 12.36 -6.72 12.63
C THR A 63 13.85 -6.95 12.91
N LYS A 64 14.58 -5.90 13.28
CA LYS A 64 16.02 -5.95 13.53
C LYS A 64 16.43 -7.08 14.45
N GLU A 65 15.81 -7.20 15.63
CA GLU A 65 16.18 -8.16 16.66
C GLU A 65 15.94 -9.63 16.25
N ASN A 66 14.97 -9.87 15.37
CA ASN A 66 14.71 -11.20 14.82
C ASN A 66 15.41 -11.48 13.48
N GLY A 67 16.46 -10.70 13.16
CA GLY A 67 17.24 -10.90 11.93
C GLY A 67 16.54 -10.40 10.68
N GLY A 68 15.66 -9.44 10.81
CA GLY A 68 14.93 -8.84 9.71
C GLY A 68 13.71 -9.64 9.25
N GLU A 69 13.36 -10.76 9.91
CA GLU A 69 12.28 -11.62 9.46
C GLU A 69 10.91 -10.93 9.55
N ILE A 70 10.17 -11.02 8.46
CA ILE A 70 8.82 -10.50 8.33
C ILE A 70 8.01 -11.37 7.36
N THR A 71 6.73 -11.55 7.69
CA THR A 71 5.77 -12.25 6.83
C THR A 71 4.69 -11.28 6.41
N PHE A 72 4.42 -11.18 5.12
CA PHE A 72 3.46 -10.24 4.55
C PHE A 72 2.87 -10.73 3.24
N ASP A 73 1.73 -10.18 2.86
CA ASP A 73 1.07 -10.36 1.56
C ASP A 73 0.92 -9.01 0.83
N SER A 74 0.30 -9.02 -0.35
CA SER A 74 0.11 -7.80 -1.12
C SER A 74 -0.78 -6.76 -0.44
N ALA A 75 -1.65 -7.18 0.49
CA ALA A 75 -2.55 -6.29 1.24
C ALA A 75 -1.94 -5.75 2.55
N SER A 76 -0.80 -6.28 2.97
CA SER A 76 -0.13 -5.85 4.20
C SER A 76 0.35 -4.40 4.10
N THR A 77 0.27 -3.67 5.19
CA THR A 77 0.58 -2.24 5.28
C THR A 77 1.88 -1.92 6.00
N GLU A 78 2.56 -2.94 6.53
CA GLU A 78 3.80 -2.77 7.30
C GLU A 78 5.00 -2.36 6.44
N LEU A 79 4.96 -2.66 5.16
CA LEU A 79 6.02 -2.35 4.20
C LEU A 79 5.52 -1.44 3.08
N PRO A 80 6.38 -0.54 2.57
CA PRO A 80 6.07 0.22 1.36
C PRO A 80 5.79 -0.70 0.17
N ASP A 81 4.87 -0.31 -0.72
CA ASP A 81 4.47 -1.11 -1.88
C ASP A 81 5.64 -1.46 -2.81
N VAL A 82 6.60 -0.55 -2.96
CA VAL A 82 7.80 -0.80 -3.77
C VAL A 82 8.64 -1.93 -3.21
N VAL A 83 8.72 -2.06 -1.88
CA VAL A 83 9.45 -3.12 -1.18
C VAL A 83 8.72 -4.46 -1.32
N LYS A 84 7.38 -4.47 -1.13
CA LYS A 84 6.55 -5.66 -1.33
C LYS A 84 6.66 -6.17 -2.76
N LYS A 85 6.53 -5.30 -3.77
CA LYS A 85 6.64 -5.65 -5.19
C LYS A 85 8.00 -6.27 -5.51
N ALA A 86 9.08 -5.69 -5.00
CA ALA A 86 10.42 -6.24 -5.20
C ALA A 86 10.56 -7.64 -4.56
N ALA A 87 10.05 -7.83 -3.34
CA ALA A 87 10.07 -9.13 -2.68
C ALA A 87 9.29 -10.21 -3.44
N PHE A 88 8.10 -9.88 -3.97
CA PHE A 88 7.28 -10.83 -4.75
C PHE A 88 7.91 -11.22 -6.09
N ALA A 89 8.78 -10.38 -6.64
CA ALA A 89 9.52 -10.65 -7.88
C ALA A 89 10.75 -11.56 -7.66
N LEU A 90 11.19 -11.77 -6.41
CA LEU A 90 12.33 -12.61 -6.12
C LEU A 90 11.97 -14.11 -6.22
N ASP A 91 12.95 -14.89 -6.60
CA ASP A 91 12.95 -16.33 -6.39
C ASP A 91 13.29 -16.68 -4.94
N ALA A 92 13.02 -17.91 -4.52
CA ALA A 92 13.37 -18.39 -3.19
C ALA A 92 14.87 -18.24 -2.92
N ASN A 93 15.21 -17.65 -1.77
CA ASN A 93 16.56 -17.26 -1.36
C ASN A 93 17.21 -16.13 -2.19
N GLY A 94 16.46 -15.52 -3.13
CA GLY A 94 16.93 -14.35 -3.88
C GLY A 94 17.10 -13.13 -2.98
N ILE A 95 18.07 -12.29 -3.32
CA ILE A 95 18.33 -11.00 -2.64
C ILE A 95 18.07 -9.90 -3.66
N SER A 96 17.29 -8.88 -3.25
CA SER A 96 17.01 -7.71 -4.09
C SER A 96 18.24 -6.83 -4.29
N ASP A 97 18.19 -5.94 -5.25
CA ASP A 97 19.03 -4.75 -5.24
C ASP A 97 18.53 -3.76 -4.15
N VAL A 98 19.24 -2.63 -3.99
CA VAL A 98 18.81 -1.57 -3.08
C VAL A 98 17.50 -0.99 -3.59
N ILE A 99 16.47 -1.01 -2.75
CA ILE A 99 15.13 -0.49 -3.04
C ILE A 99 14.97 0.85 -2.33
N THR A 100 14.72 1.92 -3.08
CA THR A 100 14.42 3.23 -2.51
C THR A 100 12.93 3.37 -2.28
N ALA A 101 12.55 3.71 -1.07
CA ALA A 101 11.17 3.98 -0.68
C ALA A 101 11.05 5.35 -0.01
N PRO A 102 9.86 6.00 -0.02
CA PRO A 102 9.63 7.20 0.77
C PRO A 102 9.95 6.95 2.24
N GLY A 103 10.67 7.89 2.85
CA GLY A 103 10.97 7.84 4.28
C GLY A 103 9.75 8.20 5.13
N THR A 104 9.89 8.07 6.44
CA THR A 104 8.83 8.41 7.40
C THR A 104 8.63 9.92 7.57
N GLN A 105 9.62 10.72 7.18
CA GLN A 105 9.55 12.18 7.19
C GLN A 105 9.45 12.71 5.76
N ALA A 106 8.83 13.89 5.61
CA ALA A 106 8.75 14.55 4.31
C ALA A 106 10.15 14.77 3.71
N TYR A 107 10.28 14.50 2.41
CA TYR A 107 11.52 14.64 1.63
C TYR A 107 12.69 13.74 2.07
N THR A 108 12.42 12.69 2.87
CA THR A 108 13.43 11.69 3.20
C THR A 108 13.17 10.40 2.39
N SER A 109 14.23 9.60 2.22
CA SER A 109 14.15 8.26 1.63
C SER A 109 14.63 7.22 2.63
N SER A 110 14.05 6.06 2.57
CA SER A 110 14.55 4.86 3.24
C SER A 110 15.00 3.85 2.19
N PHE A 111 16.03 3.11 2.49
CA PHE A 111 16.64 2.13 1.58
C PHE A 111 16.43 0.74 2.17
N TYR A 112 15.99 -0.20 1.33
CA TYR A 112 15.71 -1.55 1.76
C TYR A 112 16.50 -2.57 0.94
N ILE A 113 16.93 -3.64 1.61
CA ILE A 113 17.44 -4.85 1.00
C ILE A 113 16.54 -5.97 1.50
N VAL A 114 16.07 -6.81 0.59
CA VAL A 114 15.14 -7.90 0.89
C VAL A 114 15.75 -9.21 0.45
N LYS A 115 15.70 -10.22 1.31
CA LYS A 115 15.98 -11.61 0.98
C LYS A 115 14.72 -12.43 1.16
N LEU A 116 14.22 -13.02 0.08
CA LEU A 116 13.05 -13.89 0.14
C LEU A 116 13.44 -15.26 0.72
N THR A 117 12.79 -15.70 1.80
CA THR A 117 13.05 -16.99 2.41
C THR A 117 11.99 -18.03 2.06
N LYS A 118 10.73 -17.61 1.95
CA LYS A 118 9.62 -18.51 1.60
C LYS A 118 8.58 -17.78 0.76
N LYS A 119 8.05 -18.47 -0.24
CA LYS A 119 6.94 -18.00 -1.07
C LYS A 119 5.80 -19.01 -0.99
N SER A 120 4.61 -18.54 -0.62
CA SER A 120 3.40 -19.38 -0.66
C SER A 120 2.86 -19.40 -2.07
N GLU A 121 2.46 -20.57 -2.55
CA GLU A 121 1.78 -20.68 -3.83
C GLU A 121 0.33 -20.18 -3.69
N LYS A 122 -0.15 -19.47 -4.71
CA LYS A 122 -1.53 -19.00 -4.76
C LYS A 122 -2.45 -20.16 -5.13
N SER A 123 -3.41 -20.47 -4.27
CA SER A 123 -4.49 -21.39 -4.61
C SER A 123 -5.27 -20.85 -5.82
N SER A 124 -5.73 -21.73 -6.69
CA SER A 124 -6.63 -21.38 -7.78
C SER A 124 -8.07 -21.13 -7.30
N ASN A 125 -8.39 -21.53 -6.07
CA ASN A 125 -9.70 -21.34 -5.49
C ASN A 125 -9.81 -20.00 -4.75
N LEU A 126 -10.65 -19.09 -5.28
CA LEU A 126 -10.91 -17.79 -4.69
C LEU A 126 -11.47 -17.89 -3.25
N ASP A 127 -12.26 -18.91 -2.97
CA ASP A 127 -12.92 -19.06 -1.67
C ASP A 127 -11.91 -19.22 -0.51
N ASP A 128 -10.70 -19.74 -0.81
CA ASP A 128 -9.62 -19.85 0.19
C ASP A 128 -9.16 -18.49 0.74
N TYR A 129 -9.43 -17.43 -0.02
CA TYR A 129 -9.05 -16.06 0.33
C TYR A 129 -10.23 -15.12 0.59
N LYS A 130 -11.45 -15.61 0.57
CA LYS A 130 -12.68 -14.78 0.53
C LYS A 130 -12.75 -13.74 1.64
N GLU A 131 -12.44 -14.10 2.88
CA GLU A 131 -12.44 -13.14 4.00
C GLU A 131 -11.34 -12.07 3.85
N LYS A 132 -10.18 -12.46 3.35
CA LYS A 132 -9.08 -11.53 3.07
C LYS A 132 -9.46 -10.57 1.94
N LEU A 133 -9.98 -11.11 0.83
CA LEU A 133 -10.42 -10.31 -0.30
C LEU A 133 -11.54 -9.34 0.07
N LYS A 134 -12.48 -9.78 0.91
CA LYS A 134 -13.50 -8.90 1.49
C LYS A 134 -12.89 -7.70 2.19
N THR A 135 -11.91 -7.94 3.05
CA THR A 135 -11.22 -6.88 3.77
C THR A 135 -10.51 -5.93 2.80
N ILE A 136 -9.83 -6.46 1.77
CA ILE A 136 -9.16 -5.67 0.73
C ILE A 136 -10.15 -4.76 0.01
N ILE A 137 -11.27 -5.33 -0.49
CA ILE A 137 -12.31 -4.58 -1.22
C ILE A 137 -12.87 -3.46 -0.34
N LEU A 138 -13.22 -3.76 0.91
CA LEU A 138 -13.78 -2.77 1.83
C LEU A 138 -12.78 -1.65 2.12
N THR A 139 -11.51 -1.98 2.34
CA THR A 139 -10.46 -0.99 2.61
C THR A 139 -10.18 -0.12 1.38
N GLN A 140 -10.11 -0.70 0.19
CA GLN A 140 -9.94 0.04 -1.06
C GLN A 140 -11.08 1.03 -1.27
N LYS A 141 -12.33 0.61 -1.06
CA LYS A 141 -13.51 1.48 -1.22
C LYS A 141 -13.59 2.57 -0.15
N GLN A 142 -13.17 2.30 1.07
CA GLN A 142 -13.09 3.31 2.12
C GLN A 142 -12.03 4.37 1.85
N ASN A 143 -10.96 4.02 1.16
CA ASN A 143 -9.88 4.92 0.80
C ASN A 143 -10.08 5.57 -0.58
N ASP A 144 -11.09 5.14 -1.35
CA ASP A 144 -11.45 5.76 -2.63
C ASP A 144 -12.24 7.04 -2.39
N ALA A 145 -11.57 8.19 -2.57
CA ALA A 145 -12.17 9.50 -2.35
C ALA A 145 -13.42 9.73 -3.23
N THR A 146 -13.43 9.23 -4.47
CA THR A 146 -14.57 9.37 -5.39
C THR A 146 -15.76 8.55 -4.89
N PHE A 147 -15.52 7.32 -4.46
CA PHE A 147 -16.56 6.47 -3.87
C PHE A 147 -17.12 7.09 -2.60
N VAL A 148 -16.27 7.54 -1.67
CA VAL A 148 -16.68 8.17 -0.41
C VAL A 148 -17.49 9.43 -0.68
N GLN A 149 -17.05 10.29 -1.59
CA GLN A 149 -17.75 11.50 -1.98
C GLN A 149 -19.12 11.18 -2.60
N GLY A 150 -19.21 10.17 -3.47
CA GLY A 150 -20.47 9.71 -4.04
C GLY A 150 -21.46 9.21 -2.99
N VAL A 151 -20.99 8.46 -2.00
CA VAL A 151 -21.82 8.00 -0.87
C VAL A 151 -22.32 9.17 -0.05
N ILE A 152 -21.44 10.13 0.31
CA ILE A 152 -21.82 11.34 1.05
C ILE A 152 -22.85 12.13 0.26
N SER A 153 -22.63 12.36 -1.03
CA SER A 153 -23.55 13.09 -1.90
C SER A 153 -24.93 12.44 -1.93
N LYS A 154 -24.98 11.11 -2.05
CA LYS A 154 -26.25 10.36 -2.06
C LYS A 154 -26.97 10.45 -0.72
N GLU A 155 -26.29 10.24 0.39
CA GLU A 155 -26.89 10.34 1.73
C GLU A 155 -27.42 11.75 2.00
N LEU A 156 -26.73 12.81 1.55
CA LEU A 156 -27.17 14.19 1.67
C LEU A 156 -28.41 14.47 0.81
N GLN A 157 -28.50 13.91 -0.40
CA GLN A 157 -29.67 14.01 -1.27
C GLN A 157 -30.89 13.30 -0.65
N ASP A 158 -30.68 12.07 -0.17
CA ASP A 158 -31.74 11.24 0.43
C ASP A 158 -32.26 11.85 1.73
N ALA A 159 -31.40 12.52 2.50
CA ALA A 159 -31.76 13.21 3.74
C ALA A 159 -32.61 14.48 3.53
N ASN A 160 -32.75 14.95 2.27
CA ASN A 160 -33.57 16.14 1.90
C ASN A 160 -33.34 17.36 2.82
N ILE A 161 -32.05 17.64 3.11
CA ILE A 161 -31.67 18.69 4.06
C ILE A 161 -31.90 20.06 3.42
N LYS A 162 -32.81 20.86 4.03
CA LYS A 162 -33.07 22.28 3.64
C LYS A 162 -32.09 23.18 4.39
N VAL A 163 -31.07 23.67 3.72
CA VAL A 163 -30.12 24.64 4.28
C VAL A 163 -30.67 26.03 4.07
N LYS A 164 -30.85 26.81 5.14
CA LYS A 164 -31.37 28.18 5.08
C LYS A 164 -30.32 29.24 4.81
N ASP A 165 -29.04 28.94 5.08
CA ASP A 165 -27.93 29.88 4.91
C ASP A 165 -27.29 29.73 3.53
N GLN A 166 -27.15 30.81 2.78
CA GLN A 166 -26.61 30.82 1.42
C GLN A 166 -25.13 30.38 1.36
N ALA A 167 -24.34 30.72 2.37
CA ALA A 167 -22.93 30.33 2.43
C ALA A 167 -22.78 28.81 2.63
N VAL A 168 -23.65 28.25 3.46
CA VAL A 168 -23.71 26.80 3.69
C VAL A 168 -24.30 26.06 2.48
N GLN A 169 -25.27 26.68 1.76
CA GLN A 169 -25.80 26.13 0.51
C GLN A 169 -24.73 25.96 -0.56
N ASN A 170 -23.80 26.90 -0.68
CA ASN A 170 -22.69 26.78 -1.66
C ASN A 170 -21.77 25.61 -1.35
N ILE A 171 -21.41 25.44 -0.09
CA ILE A 171 -20.58 24.25 0.35
C ILE A 171 -21.36 22.96 0.10
N PHE A 172 -22.64 22.92 0.44
CA PHE A 172 -23.52 21.78 0.24
C PHE A 172 -23.64 21.39 -1.25
N THR A 173 -23.78 22.43 -2.12
CA THR A 173 -23.88 22.21 -3.57
C THR A 173 -22.61 21.60 -4.17
N GLN A 174 -21.43 21.94 -3.66
CA GLN A 174 -20.17 21.31 -4.08
C GLN A 174 -20.13 19.81 -3.76
N TYR A 175 -20.64 19.41 -2.60
CA TYR A 175 -20.70 17.99 -2.21
C TYR A 175 -21.79 17.21 -2.95
N ILE A 176 -22.92 17.84 -3.28
CA ILE A 176 -24.06 17.20 -3.94
C ILE A 176 -23.84 17.05 -5.46
N LYS A 177 -23.24 18.06 -6.12
CA LYS A 177 -23.09 18.08 -7.57
C LYS A 177 -21.85 17.33 -8.09
N GLY A 178 -20.88 17.01 -7.24
CA GLY A 178 -19.66 16.30 -7.66
C GLY A 178 -18.83 17.05 -8.71
N GLU A 179 -18.96 18.38 -8.82
CA GLU A 179 -18.18 19.16 -9.77
C GLU A 179 -16.75 19.33 -9.27
N THR A 180 -15.86 18.58 -9.91
CA THR A 180 -14.44 18.93 -9.95
C THR A 180 -14.32 20.25 -10.71
N THR A 181 -14.11 21.35 -10.03
CA THR A 181 -13.64 22.56 -10.67
C THR A 181 -12.20 22.38 -11.11
N SER A 182 -12.01 21.88 -12.32
CA SER A 182 -10.82 22.19 -13.08
C SER A 182 -10.96 23.66 -13.52
N ASP A 183 -10.49 24.55 -12.71
CA ASP A 183 -10.47 25.97 -13.05
C ASP A 183 -9.44 26.23 -14.12
N SER A 184 -9.92 26.44 -15.30
CA SER A 184 -9.18 27.04 -16.40
C SER A 184 -9.19 28.56 -16.21
N SER A 185 -8.17 29.09 -15.57
CA SER A 185 -7.86 30.51 -15.68
C SER A 185 -7.28 30.79 -17.04
N SER A 186 -8.08 31.27 -17.96
CA SER A 186 -7.60 31.92 -19.16
C SER A 186 -7.89 33.40 -19.11
N SER A 187 -6.82 34.19 -19.05
CA SER A 187 -6.58 35.42 -19.78
C SER A 187 -7.74 36.39 -20.02
N ALA A 188 -7.58 37.58 -19.56
CA ALA A 188 -8.06 38.76 -20.29
C ALA A 188 -6.93 39.76 -20.40
N SER A 189 -6.49 39.94 -21.64
CA SER A 189 -5.71 41.05 -22.12
C SER A 189 -6.57 42.34 -22.09
N ASN A 190 -6.06 43.42 -21.63
CA ASN A 190 -5.89 44.66 -22.41
C ASN A 190 -5.18 45.70 -21.55
#